data_302743c2de63214cb51b7f82110ad8a1
#
_entry.id   302743c2de63214cb51b7f82110ad8a1
#
_cell.length_a   1.000
_cell.length_b   1.000
_cell.length_c   1.000
_cell.angle_alpha   90.00
_cell.angle_beta   90.00
_cell.angle_gamma   90.00
#
_symmetry.space_group_name_H-M   'P 1'
#
loop_
_entity.id
_entity.type
_entity.pdbx_description
1 polymer ?
#
loop_
_entity_poly.entity_id
_entity_poly.type
_entity_poly.pdbx_seq_one_letter_code
_entity_poly.pdbx_strand_id
1 'polypeptide(L)'
;GRRFEEEEGVYTSHIYFLSGKLTESDIIAIAEGMLANTLINRYVYKSAAQYKSNGGMMVFVPRVSIGHEATVEIFPITTGLEEMMRINRERTWALSVDELKEIQKYFIKKSVIDSRKKAGLTESPTDVEMEAIAQTWSEHCKHKIFNAVIEYEADGKKEVIESLFRTYITGSTDAIRRKKGRKDFCLSVFKDNAGIIRFNKRYNLAFKVE
;
A
#
# COMPACT_ATOMS: atom_id res chain seq x y z
N GLY A 1 26.79 13.46 -8.66
CA GLY A 1 25.57 14.25 -8.49
C GLY A 1 25.74 15.23 -7.34
N ARG A 2 25.12 16.41 -7.44
CA ARG A 2 25.07 17.38 -6.33
C ARG A 2 24.28 16.78 -5.18
N ARG A 3 24.76 16.92 -3.95
CA ARG A 3 23.96 16.68 -2.75
C ARG A 3 23.17 17.95 -2.45
N PHE A 4 21.91 17.78 -2.11
CA PHE A 4 21.08 18.88 -1.59
C PHE A 4 21.48 19.21 -0.15
N GLU A 5 21.45 20.47 0.20
CA GLU A 5 21.52 20.90 1.60
C GLU A 5 20.17 20.64 2.26
N GLU A 6 20.11 20.65 3.59
CA GLU A 6 18.94 20.26 4.38
C GLU A 6 17.69 21.09 4.04
N GLU A 7 17.87 22.32 3.56
CA GLU A 7 16.79 23.21 3.16
C GLU A 7 16.51 23.23 1.65
N GLU A 8 17.33 22.55 0.83
CA GLU A 8 17.15 22.46 -0.60
C GLU A 8 16.24 21.31 -0.99
N GLY A 9 15.34 21.52 -1.94
CA GLY A 9 14.47 20.51 -2.48
C GLY A 9 14.05 20.80 -3.91
N VAL A 10 13.64 19.75 -4.62
CA VAL A 10 13.01 19.87 -5.94
C VAL A 10 11.56 19.50 -5.80
N TYR A 11 10.70 20.40 -6.21
CA TYR A 11 9.25 20.21 -6.14
C TYR A 11 8.67 20.30 -7.56
N THR A 12 7.64 19.51 -7.81
CA THR A 12 6.95 19.49 -9.09
C THR A 12 5.52 19.94 -8.91
N SER A 13 4.95 20.58 -9.94
CA SER A 13 3.54 20.93 -10.00
C SER A 13 3.01 20.74 -11.41
N HIS A 14 1.71 20.56 -11.52
CA HIS A 14 1.01 20.54 -12.80
C HIS A 14 0.17 21.81 -12.90
N ILE A 15 0.21 22.48 -14.07
CA ILE A 15 -0.61 23.64 -14.38
C ILE A 15 -1.56 23.25 -15.51
N TYR A 16 -2.85 23.42 -15.27
CA TYR A 16 -3.89 23.18 -16.25
C TYR A 16 -4.53 24.51 -16.66
N PHE A 17 -4.68 24.73 -17.95
CA PHE A 17 -5.37 25.87 -18.50
C PHE A 17 -6.75 25.44 -18.97
N LEU A 18 -7.77 25.94 -18.29
CA LEU A 18 -9.17 25.68 -18.64
C LEU A 18 -9.74 26.87 -19.41
N SER A 19 -10.45 26.58 -20.50
CA SER A 19 -11.12 27.59 -21.32
C SER A 19 -12.61 27.27 -21.43
N GLY A 20 -13.45 28.31 -21.37
CA GLY A 20 -14.91 28.20 -21.46
C GLY A 20 -15.60 29.16 -20.53
N LYS A 21 -16.93 29.11 -20.51
CA LYS A 21 -17.75 29.83 -19.54
C LYS A 21 -17.89 28.95 -18.29
N LEU A 22 -16.86 28.95 -17.44
CA LEU A 22 -16.81 28.18 -16.22
C LEU A 22 -17.09 29.05 -15.02
N THR A 23 -17.96 28.58 -14.14
CA THR A 23 -18.16 29.15 -12.81
C THR A 23 -17.08 28.64 -11.85
N GLU A 24 -16.95 29.25 -10.69
CA GLU A 24 -16.06 28.77 -9.63
C GLU A 24 -16.40 27.34 -9.19
N SER A 25 -17.67 27.01 -9.10
CA SER A 25 -18.16 25.67 -8.77
C SER A 25 -17.74 24.64 -9.82
N ASP A 26 -17.77 25.00 -11.11
CA ASP A 26 -17.30 24.11 -12.18
C ASP A 26 -15.80 23.84 -12.07
N ILE A 27 -15.02 24.89 -11.76
CA ILE A 27 -13.56 24.75 -11.59
C ILE A 27 -13.23 23.83 -10.42
N ILE A 28 -13.90 23.99 -9.29
CA ILE A 28 -13.73 23.13 -8.11
C ILE A 28 -14.11 21.68 -8.45
N ALA A 29 -15.26 21.47 -9.08
CA ALA A 29 -15.69 20.12 -9.46
C ALA A 29 -14.71 19.42 -10.42
N ILE A 30 -14.16 20.16 -11.38
CA ILE A 30 -13.13 19.63 -12.31
C ILE A 30 -11.83 19.32 -11.54
N ALA A 31 -11.39 20.25 -10.68
CA ALA A 31 -10.16 20.09 -9.93
C ALA A 31 -10.23 18.86 -9.01
N GLU A 32 -11.26 18.75 -8.19
CA GLU A 32 -11.42 17.68 -7.20
C GLU A 32 -11.87 16.36 -7.81
N GLY A 33 -12.68 16.39 -8.86
CA GLY A 33 -13.19 15.18 -9.49
C GLY A 33 -12.25 14.54 -10.52
N MET A 34 -11.31 15.32 -11.09
CA MET A 34 -10.51 14.83 -12.22
C MET A 34 -9.01 15.13 -12.14
N LEU A 35 -8.61 16.29 -11.60
CA LEU A 35 -7.23 16.79 -11.75
C LEU A 35 -6.39 16.65 -10.48
N ALA A 36 -7.00 16.64 -9.31
CA ALA A 36 -6.30 16.60 -8.04
C ALA A 36 -6.88 15.50 -7.13
N ASN A 37 -6.01 14.70 -6.55
CA ASN A 37 -6.39 13.84 -5.42
C ASN A 37 -6.26 14.69 -4.14
N THR A 38 -7.38 15.11 -3.57
CA THR A 38 -7.42 16.02 -2.41
C THR A 38 -6.80 15.45 -1.13
N LEU A 39 -6.55 14.14 -1.07
CA LEU A 39 -5.83 13.50 0.04
C LEU A 39 -4.33 13.79 0.01
N ILE A 40 -3.74 13.94 -1.18
CA ILE A 40 -2.29 14.07 -1.35
C ILE A 40 -1.87 15.30 -2.15
N ASN A 41 -2.81 15.95 -2.86
CA ASN A 41 -2.55 17.13 -3.65
C ASN A 41 -3.21 18.37 -3.04
N ARG A 42 -2.51 19.46 -3.13
CA ARG A 42 -3.08 20.80 -2.92
C ARG A 42 -3.21 21.48 -4.28
N TYR A 43 -4.33 22.15 -4.53
CA TYR A 43 -4.53 22.94 -5.73
C TYR A 43 -4.91 24.37 -5.41
N VAL A 44 -4.63 25.25 -6.33
CA VAL A 44 -5.08 26.65 -6.34
C VAL A 44 -5.51 26.99 -7.76
N TYR A 45 -6.48 27.90 -7.89
CA TYR A 45 -6.91 28.37 -9.20
C TYR A 45 -6.92 29.89 -9.26
N LYS A 46 -6.78 30.42 -10.46
CA LYS A 46 -6.85 31.87 -10.76
C LYS A 46 -7.55 32.08 -12.08
N SER A 47 -8.29 33.15 -12.20
CA SER A 47 -8.76 33.63 -13.50
C SER A 47 -7.58 34.10 -14.37
N ALA A 48 -7.77 34.16 -15.69
CA ALA A 48 -6.76 34.69 -16.61
C ALA A 48 -6.35 36.14 -16.27
N ALA A 49 -7.27 36.94 -15.78
CA ALA A 49 -6.98 38.31 -15.34
C ALA A 49 -6.10 38.32 -14.08
N GLN A 50 -6.43 37.53 -13.08
CA GLN A 50 -5.62 37.35 -11.85
C GLN A 50 -4.24 36.75 -12.14
N TYR A 51 -4.17 35.79 -13.05
CA TYR A 51 -2.88 35.20 -13.46
C TYR A 51 -1.95 36.25 -14.07
N LYS A 52 -2.47 37.10 -14.96
CA LYS A 52 -1.70 38.19 -15.60
C LYS A 52 -1.30 39.29 -14.61
N SER A 53 -2.22 39.74 -13.76
CA SER A 53 -1.95 40.81 -12.80
C SER A 53 -0.98 40.42 -11.69
N ASN A 54 -0.97 39.15 -11.28
CA ASN A 54 -0.17 38.67 -10.17
C ASN A 54 1.13 37.99 -10.60
N GLY A 55 1.53 38.10 -11.86
CA GLY A 55 2.78 37.53 -12.37
C GLY A 55 2.82 36.00 -12.40
N GLY A 56 1.64 35.33 -12.56
CA GLY A 56 1.55 33.89 -12.66
C GLY A 56 0.99 33.19 -11.42
N MET A 57 1.26 31.90 -11.30
CA MET A 57 0.92 31.11 -10.10
C MET A 57 2.01 31.30 -9.03
N MET A 58 1.58 31.36 -7.78
CA MET A 58 2.51 31.45 -6.68
C MET A 58 3.23 30.11 -6.49
N VAL A 59 4.54 30.15 -6.38
CA VAL A 59 5.34 28.99 -6.02
C VAL A 59 5.30 28.85 -4.50
N PHE A 60 5.03 27.65 -4.01
CA PHE A 60 5.12 27.34 -2.59
C PHE A 60 5.84 26.01 -2.37
N VAL A 61 6.53 25.92 -1.25
CA VAL A 61 7.16 24.68 -0.82
C VAL A 61 6.14 23.85 -0.07
N PRO A 62 5.75 22.65 -0.55
CA PRO A 62 4.81 21.81 0.15
C PRO A 62 5.44 21.31 1.46
N ARG A 63 4.79 21.60 2.56
CA ARG A 63 5.16 21.08 3.88
C ARG A 63 3.96 20.38 4.48
N VAL A 64 4.17 19.19 5.01
CA VAL A 64 3.17 18.47 5.79
C VAL A 64 3.41 18.82 7.25
N SER A 65 2.40 19.39 7.88
CA SER A 65 2.37 19.56 9.34
C SER A 65 1.28 18.68 9.91
N ILE A 66 1.64 17.83 10.84
CA ILE A 66 0.68 17.03 11.60
C ILE A 66 0.20 17.92 12.75
N GLY A 67 -1.07 18.31 12.70
CA GLY A 67 -1.67 19.25 13.65
C GLY A 67 -2.03 18.64 15.03
N HIS A 68 -1.63 17.40 15.28
CA HIS A 68 -1.87 16.68 16.53
C HIS A 68 -0.62 15.89 16.94
N GLU A 69 -0.46 15.70 18.23
CA GLU A 69 0.56 14.79 18.74
C GLU A 69 0.20 13.34 18.38
N ALA A 70 1.21 12.55 18.08
CA ALA A 70 1.03 11.12 17.86
C ALA A 70 0.55 10.47 19.15
N THR A 71 -0.59 9.80 19.11
CA THR A 71 -1.15 9.04 20.22
C THR A 71 -1.00 7.55 19.93
N VAL A 72 -0.79 6.77 21.00
CA VAL A 72 -0.76 5.31 20.94
C VAL A 72 -1.97 4.79 21.70
N GLU A 73 -2.80 4.03 21.04
CA GLU A 73 -3.98 3.41 21.63
C GLU A 73 -3.69 1.95 22.05
N ILE A 74 -4.30 1.49 23.12
CA ILE A 74 -4.19 0.10 23.55
C ILE A 74 -5.35 -0.69 22.96
N PHE A 75 -5.03 -1.72 22.19
CA PHE A 75 -6.03 -2.62 21.66
C PHE A 75 -6.53 -3.57 22.77
N PRO A 76 -7.85 -3.61 23.03
CA PRO A 76 -8.38 -4.35 24.17
C PRO A 76 -8.45 -5.86 23.88
N ILE A 77 -7.32 -6.55 23.95
CA ILE A 77 -7.16 -7.96 23.56
C ILE A 77 -8.03 -8.94 24.37
N THR A 78 -8.48 -8.52 25.56
CA THR A 78 -9.32 -9.35 26.45
C THR A 78 -10.82 -9.18 26.23
N THR A 79 -11.23 -8.32 25.31
CA THR A 79 -12.65 -8.13 24.97
C THR A 79 -13.22 -9.33 24.21
N GLY A 80 -14.55 -9.38 24.14
CA GLY A 80 -15.24 -10.40 23.36
C GLY A 80 -14.94 -10.30 21.86
N LEU A 81 -15.06 -11.42 21.15
CA LEU A 81 -14.77 -11.54 19.74
C LEU A 81 -15.55 -10.52 18.87
N GLU A 82 -16.80 -10.23 19.24
CA GLU A 82 -17.62 -9.25 18.52
C GLU A 82 -17.00 -7.86 18.51
N GLU A 83 -16.49 -7.42 19.66
CA GLU A 83 -15.83 -6.14 19.80
C GLU A 83 -14.48 -6.12 19.04
N MET A 84 -13.72 -7.19 19.13
CA MET A 84 -12.48 -7.32 18.34
C MET A 84 -12.77 -7.25 16.83
N MET A 85 -13.84 -7.90 16.37
CA MET A 85 -14.27 -7.85 14.97
C MET A 85 -14.78 -6.46 14.56
N ARG A 86 -15.43 -5.74 15.47
CA ARG A 86 -15.86 -4.37 15.23
C ARG A 86 -14.65 -3.46 14.97
N ILE A 87 -13.66 -3.50 15.87
CA ILE A 87 -12.43 -2.70 15.74
C ILE A 87 -11.65 -3.11 14.48
N ASN A 88 -11.55 -4.41 14.20
CA ASN A 88 -10.92 -4.93 12.99
C ASN A 88 -11.53 -4.34 11.70
N ARG A 89 -12.86 -4.20 11.65
CA ARG A 89 -13.54 -3.55 10.51
C ARG A 89 -13.28 -2.05 10.46
N GLU A 90 -13.38 -1.36 11.61
CA GLU A 90 -13.15 0.10 11.70
C GLU A 90 -11.73 0.49 11.31
N ARG A 91 -10.76 -0.32 11.69
CA ARG A 91 -9.34 -0.12 11.37
C ARG A 91 -8.94 -0.72 10.01
N THR A 92 -9.84 -1.38 9.32
CA THR A 92 -9.59 -2.03 8.02
C THR A 92 -8.42 -3.02 8.01
N TRP A 93 -8.20 -3.74 9.12
CA TRP A 93 -7.13 -4.72 9.25
C TRP A 93 -7.35 -5.99 8.43
N ALA A 94 -8.60 -6.29 8.09
CA ALA A 94 -9.01 -7.46 7.30
C ALA A 94 -8.50 -8.80 7.88
N LEU A 95 -8.36 -8.89 9.19
CA LEU A 95 -8.04 -10.12 9.88
C LEU A 95 -9.28 -11.02 9.97
N SER A 96 -9.08 -12.31 9.78
CA SER A 96 -10.12 -13.32 9.98
C SER A 96 -10.39 -13.54 11.47
N VAL A 97 -11.51 -14.17 11.78
CA VAL A 97 -11.88 -14.57 13.15
C VAL A 97 -10.80 -15.44 13.78
N ASP A 98 -10.24 -16.37 13.02
CA ASP A 98 -9.24 -17.30 13.55
C ASP A 98 -7.88 -16.62 13.76
N GLU A 99 -7.51 -15.67 12.90
CA GLU A 99 -6.33 -14.83 13.10
C GLU A 99 -6.45 -13.98 14.36
N LEU A 100 -7.60 -13.36 14.60
CA LEU A 100 -7.85 -12.60 15.83
C LEU A 100 -7.77 -13.48 17.07
N LYS A 101 -8.30 -14.69 17.04
CA LYS A 101 -8.18 -15.65 18.13
C LYS A 101 -6.74 -16.06 18.41
N GLU A 102 -5.93 -16.28 17.37
CA GLU A 102 -4.51 -16.61 17.53
C GLU A 102 -3.72 -15.44 18.11
N ILE A 103 -3.99 -14.21 17.67
CA ILE A 103 -3.41 -13.00 18.27
C ILE A 103 -3.80 -12.91 19.75
N GLN A 104 -5.08 -13.09 20.08
CA GLN A 104 -5.55 -13.12 21.47
C GLN A 104 -4.82 -14.17 22.29
N LYS A 105 -4.75 -15.42 21.83
CA LYS A 105 -4.04 -16.51 22.50
C LYS A 105 -2.57 -16.19 22.74
N TYR A 106 -1.93 -15.47 21.82
CA TYR A 106 -0.54 -15.07 21.97
C TYR A 106 -0.37 -14.05 23.10
N PHE A 107 -1.13 -12.97 23.09
CA PHE A 107 -0.95 -11.86 24.01
C PHE A 107 -1.38 -12.19 25.45
N ILE A 108 -2.31 -13.13 25.65
CA ILE A 108 -2.73 -13.57 27.00
C ILE A 108 -1.77 -14.58 27.64
N LYS A 109 -0.74 -15.08 26.91
CA LYS A 109 0.23 -16.00 27.49
C LYS A 109 1.05 -15.29 28.58
N LYS A 110 1.16 -15.92 29.75
CA LYS A 110 1.92 -15.37 30.87
C LYS A 110 3.35 -14.99 30.49
N SER A 111 4.04 -15.85 29.73
CA SER A 111 5.41 -15.57 29.27
C SER A 111 5.51 -14.31 28.39
N VAL A 112 4.49 -14.04 27.57
CA VAL A 112 4.42 -12.83 26.74
C VAL A 112 4.16 -11.61 27.61
N ILE A 113 3.19 -11.69 28.51
CA ILE A 113 2.89 -10.62 29.47
C ILE A 113 4.12 -10.26 30.30
N ASP A 114 4.80 -11.26 30.88
CA ASP A 114 6.02 -11.04 31.69
C ASP A 114 7.15 -10.40 30.86
N SER A 115 7.31 -10.82 29.62
CA SER A 115 8.31 -10.26 28.69
C SER A 115 7.99 -8.81 28.33
N ARG A 116 6.71 -8.51 28.07
CA ARG A 116 6.24 -7.16 27.76
C ARG A 116 6.42 -6.20 28.93
N LYS A 117 6.08 -6.65 30.16
CA LYS A 117 6.34 -5.87 31.39
C LYS A 117 7.80 -5.54 31.59
N LYS A 118 8.69 -6.50 31.35
CA LYS A 118 10.16 -6.26 31.42
C LYS A 118 10.63 -5.22 30.39
N ALA A 119 9.97 -5.14 29.25
CA ALA A 119 10.25 -4.15 28.20
C ALA A 119 9.54 -2.80 28.43
N GLY A 120 8.79 -2.64 29.52
CA GLY A 120 8.02 -1.41 29.81
C GLY A 120 6.77 -1.25 28.95
N LEU A 121 6.29 -2.34 28.34
CA LEU A 121 5.07 -2.34 27.51
C LEU A 121 3.84 -2.76 28.32
N THR A 122 2.67 -2.39 27.83
CA THR A 122 1.39 -2.83 28.39
C THR A 122 1.15 -4.35 28.14
N GLU A 123 0.26 -4.95 28.91
CA GLU A 123 -0.10 -6.37 28.71
C GLU A 123 -0.78 -6.61 27.36
N SER A 124 -1.66 -5.70 26.96
CA SER A 124 -2.32 -5.72 25.67
C SER A 124 -1.44 -5.07 24.58
N PRO A 125 -1.61 -5.46 23.32
CA PRO A 125 -0.90 -4.81 22.21
C PRO A 125 -1.39 -3.38 21.99
N THR A 126 -0.52 -2.57 21.43
CA THR A 126 -0.87 -1.25 20.93
C THR A 126 -1.52 -1.34 19.55
N ASP A 127 -2.18 -0.26 19.13
CA ASP A 127 -2.70 -0.10 17.77
C ASP A 127 -1.58 -0.24 16.71
N VAL A 128 -0.39 0.28 16.98
CA VAL A 128 0.80 0.15 16.12
C VAL A 128 1.22 -1.32 15.97
N GLU A 129 1.24 -2.08 17.06
CA GLU A 129 1.56 -3.51 17.01
C GLU A 129 0.50 -4.31 16.24
N MET A 130 -0.78 -3.99 16.45
CA MET A 130 -1.88 -4.61 15.71
C MET A 130 -1.83 -4.27 14.22
N GLU A 131 -1.53 -3.03 13.86
CA GLU A 131 -1.33 -2.61 12.47
C GLU A 131 -0.17 -3.38 11.82
N ALA A 132 0.98 -3.49 12.50
CA ALA A 132 2.12 -4.25 12.00
C ALA A 132 1.78 -5.73 11.76
N ILE A 133 1.04 -6.37 12.68
CA ILE A 133 0.58 -7.75 12.51
C ILE A 133 -0.38 -7.85 11.33
N ALA A 134 -1.38 -6.98 11.26
CA ALA A 134 -2.38 -6.98 10.20
C ALA A 134 -1.75 -6.81 8.82
N GLN A 135 -0.81 -5.87 8.67
CA GLN A 135 -0.10 -5.63 7.41
C GLN A 135 0.77 -6.83 7.01
N THR A 136 1.52 -7.41 7.95
CA THR A 136 2.37 -8.58 7.64
C THR A 136 1.56 -9.83 7.31
N TRP A 137 0.33 -9.95 7.80
CA TRP A 137 -0.60 -11.04 7.52
C TRP A 137 -1.59 -10.72 6.40
N SER A 138 -1.48 -9.56 5.78
CA SER A 138 -2.36 -9.14 4.68
C SER A 138 -2.16 -9.97 3.42
N GLU A 139 -3.13 -9.92 2.52
CA GLU A 139 -3.01 -10.54 1.20
C GLU A 139 -1.85 -9.93 0.39
N HIS A 140 -1.57 -8.65 0.63
CA HIS A 140 -0.44 -7.96 0.00
C HIS A 140 0.93 -8.56 0.40
N CYS A 141 1.17 -8.76 1.70
CA CYS A 141 2.47 -9.25 2.19
C CYS A 141 2.56 -10.78 2.23
N LYS A 142 1.50 -11.46 2.69
CA LYS A 142 1.49 -12.91 2.91
C LYS A 142 0.96 -13.70 1.72
N HIS A 143 0.15 -13.09 0.88
CA HIS A 143 -0.52 -13.76 -0.23
C HIS A 143 -1.34 -14.98 0.23
N LYS A 144 -2.19 -14.82 1.23
CA LYS A 144 -2.93 -15.92 1.89
C LYS A 144 -3.72 -16.75 0.88
N ILE A 145 -4.54 -16.11 0.06
CA ILE A 145 -5.36 -16.76 -0.97
C ILE A 145 -4.47 -17.25 -2.12
N PHE A 146 -3.55 -16.44 -2.61
CA PHE A 146 -2.67 -16.81 -3.71
C PHE A 146 -1.75 -18.00 -3.39
N ASN A 147 -1.43 -18.22 -2.11
CA ASN A 147 -0.60 -19.34 -1.66
C ASN A 147 -1.40 -20.47 -1.00
N ALA A 148 -2.71 -20.34 -0.90
CA ALA A 148 -3.55 -21.36 -0.28
C ALA A 148 -3.66 -22.63 -1.13
N VAL A 149 -3.99 -23.73 -0.48
CA VAL A 149 -4.52 -24.93 -1.13
C VAL A 149 -6.01 -24.73 -1.31
N ILE A 150 -6.48 -24.74 -2.55
CA ILE A 150 -7.86 -24.46 -2.91
C ILE A 150 -8.50 -25.73 -3.48
N GLU A 151 -9.55 -26.20 -2.85
CA GLU A 151 -10.44 -27.21 -3.43
C GLU A 151 -11.44 -26.50 -4.35
N TYR A 152 -11.28 -26.69 -5.65
CA TYR A 152 -12.09 -26.08 -6.67
C TYR A 152 -13.06 -27.10 -7.25
N GLU A 153 -14.32 -26.75 -7.31
CA GLU A 153 -15.37 -27.58 -7.93
C GLU A 153 -16.20 -26.74 -8.89
N ALA A 154 -16.21 -27.13 -10.16
CA ALA A 154 -17.07 -26.54 -11.19
C ALA A 154 -17.43 -27.58 -12.24
N ASP A 155 -18.65 -27.52 -12.75
CA ASP A 155 -19.16 -28.40 -13.82
C ASP A 155 -18.96 -29.90 -13.52
N GLY A 156 -19.11 -30.30 -12.24
CA GLY A 156 -18.92 -31.68 -11.77
C GLY A 156 -17.47 -32.16 -11.76
N LYS A 157 -16.50 -31.27 -11.99
CA LYS A 157 -15.06 -31.56 -11.87
C LYS A 157 -14.54 -31.00 -10.58
N LYS A 158 -13.72 -31.79 -9.89
CA LYS A 158 -13.00 -31.38 -8.68
C LYS A 158 -11.52 -31.31 -8.98
N GLU A 159 -10.90 -30.23 -8.54
CA GLU A 159 -9.47 -30.01 -8.68
C GLU A 159 -8.91 -29.43 -7.37
N VAL A 160 -7.73 -29.87 -6.98
CA VAL A 160 -6.96 -29.27 -5.87
C VAL A 160 -5.87 -28.40 -6.46
N ILE A 161 -5.93 -27.12 -6.20
CA ILE A 161 -4.95 -26.13 -6.68
C ILE A 161 -4.01 -25.78 -5.53
N GLU A 162 -2.77 -26.23 -5.63
CA GLU A 162 -1.73 -25.89 -4.67
C GLU A 162 -1.10 -24.55 -5.04
N SER A 163 -1.61 -23.43 -4.46
CA SER A 163 -1.18 -22.06 -4.74
C SER A 163 -1.53 -21.59 -6.16
N LEU A 164 -2.46 -20.67 -6.27
CA LEU A 164 -2.76 -19.98 -7.52
C LEU A 164 -1.52 -19.32 -8.13
N PHE A 165 -0.70 -18.71 -7.27
CA PHE A 165 0.52 -18.03 -7.70
C PHE A 165 1.50 -19.00 -8.34
N ARG A 166 1.77 -20.16 -7.69
CA ARG A 166 2.69 -21.16 -8.23
C ARG A 166 2.14 -21.81 -9.49
N THR A 167 0.88 -22.20 -9.48
CA THR A 167 0.28 -22.96 -10.57
C THR A 167 0.09 -22.09 -11.83
N TYR A 168 -0.53 -20.94 -11.69
CA TYR A 168 -0.98 -20.15 -12.85
C TYR A 168 -0.08 -18.96 -13.20
N ILE A 169 0.68 -18.41 -12.25
CA ILE A 169 1.55 -17.26 -12.51
C ILE A 169 2.99 -17.70 -12.76
N THR A 170 3.65 -18.26 -11.75
CA THR A 170 5.05 -18.69 -11.94
C THR A 170 5.16 -19.89 -12.86
N GLY A 171 4.24 -20.86 -12.75
CA GLY A 171 4.21 -22.05 -13.61
C GLY A 171 4.05 -21.71 -15.09
N SER A 172 3.13 -20.82 -15.44
CA SER A 172 2.95 -20.38 -16.83
C SER A 172 4.15 -19.58 -17.34
N THR A 173 4.72 -18.71 -16.49
CA THR A 173 5.94 -17.97 -16.84
C THR A 173 7.10 -18.92 -17.10
N ASP A 174 7.32 -19.91 -16.25
CA ASP A 174 8.37 -20.89 -16.43
C ASP A 174 8.16 -21.76 -17.67
N ALA A 175 6.93 -22.11 -18.00
CA ALA A 175 6.61 -22.83 -19.24
C ALA A 175 6.97 -21.98 -20.48
N ILE A 176 6.63 -20.70 -20.48
CA ILE A 176 6.98 -19.77 -21.56
C ILE A 176 8.49 -19.59 -21.66
N ARG A 177 9.19 -19.43 -20.53
CA ARG A 177 10.65 -19.29 -20.47
C ARG A 177 11.34 -20.55 -21.06
N ARG A 178 10.89 -21.74 -20.66
CA ARG A 178 11.40 -23.01 -21.23
C ARG A 178 11.18 -23.06 -22.75
N LYS A 179 9.99 -22.67 -23.22
CA LYS A 179 9.70 -22.62 -24.66
C LYS A 179 10.59 -21.63 -25.43
N LYS A 180 10.93 -20.50 -24.82
CA LYS A 180 11.85 -19.50 -25.38
C LYS A 180 13.31 -19.98 -25.40
N GLY A 181 13.73 -20.81 -24.46
CA GLY A 181 15.08 -21.35 -24.35
C GLY A 181 16.15 -20.26 -24.42
N ARG A 182 17.06 -20.32 -25.39
CA ARG A 182 18.13 -19.32 -25.56
C ARG A 182 17.63 -17.91 -25.89
N LYS A 183 16.37 -17.75 -26.29
CA LYS A 183 15.72 -16.44 -26.54
C LYS A 183 15.04 -15.88 -25.30
N ASP A 184 15.14 -16.54 -24.15
CA ASP A 184 14.61 -15.99 -22.90
C ASP A 184 15.40 -14.75 -22.49
N PHE A 185 14.66 -13.67 -22.26
CA PHE A 185 15.22 -12.39 -21.85
C PHE A 185 15.02 -12.10 -20.34
N CYS A 186 14.29 -12.95 -19.62
CA CYS A 186 14.09 -12.80 -18.18
C CYS A 186 15.34 -13.18 -17.43
N LEU A 187 15.85 -12.26 -16.59
CA LEU A 187 17.03 -12.48 -15.75
C LEU A 187 16.62 -12.79 -14.30
N SER A 188 15.70 -12.01 -13.77
CA SER A 188 15.16 -12.24 -12.43
C SER A 188 13.68 -11.90 -12.42
N VAL A 189 12.83 -12.86 -12.03
CA VAL A 189 11.38 -12.69 -11.86
C VAL A 189 10.94 -13.49 -10.64
N PHE A 190 9.99 -12.97 -9.90
CA PHE A 190 9.39 -13.58 -8.69
C PHE A 190 10.36 -13.89 -7.54
N LYS A 191 11.52 -13.24 -7.50
CA LYS A 191 12.52 -13.39 -6.44
C LYS A 191 12.55 -12.23 -5.48
N ASP A 192 12.12 -11.07 -5.95
CA ASP A 192 12.12 -9.81 -5.24
C ASP A 192 11.03 -8.91 -5.84
N ASN A 193 10.79 -7.75 -5.26
CA ASN A 193 9.79 -6.76 -5.70
C ASN A 193 10.08 -6.17 -7.10
N ALA A 194 11.27 -6.40 -7.66
CA ALA A 194 11.63 -5.94 -8.99
C ALA A 194 11.80 -7.08 -9.98
N GLY A 195 11.25 -6.90 -11.20
CA GLY A 195 11.56 -7.72 -12.35
C GLY A 195 12.77 -7.21 -13.10
N ILE A 196 13.66 -8.09 -13.56
CA ILE A 196 14.83 -7.73 -14.35
C ILE A 196 14.83 -8.51 -15.65
N ILE A 197 14.91 -7.77 -16.76
CA ILE A 197 14.99 -8.36 -18.10
C ILE A 197 16.22 -7.83 -18.85
N ARG A 198 16.73 -8.63 -19.78
CA ARG A 198 17.79 -8.20 -20.69
C ARG A 198 17.21 -7.26 -21.75
N PHE A 199 17.75 -6.05 -21.82
CA PHE A 199 17.35 -5.08 -22.83
C PHE A 199 18.23 -5.19 -24.09
N ASN A 200 19.55 -5.21 -23.90
CA ASN A 200 20.51 -5.41 -24.97
C ASN A 200 21.82 -6.03 -24.43
N LYS A 201 22.89 -6.02 -25.22
CA LYS A 201 24.18 -6.58 -24.81
C LYS A 201 24.86 -5.84 -23.65
N ARG A 202 24.50 -4.57 -23.39
CA ARG A 202 25.14 -3.71 -22.37
C ARG A 202 24.25 -3.42 -21.17
N TYR A 203 22.91 -3.44 -21.34
CA TYR A 203 21.98 -2.96 -20.35
C TYR A 203 20.88 -4.00 -20.06
N ASN A 204 20.46 -4.02 -18.82
CA ASN A 204 19.27 -4.69 -18.36
C ASN A 204 18.26 -3.63 -17.87
N LEU A 205 16.98 -3.95 -17.93
CA LEU A 205 15.93 -3.12 -17.36
C LEU A 205 15.46 -3.77 -16.08
N ALA A 206 15.43 -3.00 -15.00
CA ALA A 206 14.72 -3.31 -13.78
C ALA A 206 13.46 -2.47 -13.72
N PHE A 207 12.34 -3.08 -13.39
CA PHE A 207 11.08 -2.40 -13.21
C PHE A 207 10.37 -2.91 -11.96
N LYS A 208 9.75 -1.98 -11.26
CA LYS A 208 8.97 -2.19 -10.06
C LYS A 208 7.75 -1.29 -10.14
N VAL A 209 6.61 -1.81 -9.71
CA VAL A 209 5.36 -1.06 -9.55
C VAL A 209 4.88 -1.28 -8.12
N GLU A 210 4.66 -0.20 -7.42
CA GLU A 210 4.04 -0.15 -6.09
C GLU A 210 2.99 0.94 -6.04
#